data_b079dab2a5160ef0b392c3e139340ea0
#
_entry.id   b079dab2a5160ef0b392c3e139340ea0
#
_cell.length_a   1.000
_cell.length_b   1.000
_cell.length_c   1.000
_cell.angle_alpha   90.00
_cell.angle_beta   90.00
_cell.angle_gamma   90.00
#
_symmetry.space_group_name_H-M   'P 1'
#
loop_
_entity.id
_entity.type
_entity.pdbx_description
1 polymer ?
#
loop_
_entity_poly.entity_id
_entity_poly.type
_entity_poly.pdbx_seq_one_letter_code
_entity_poly.pdbx_strand_id
1 'polypeptide(L)'
;SNQIMNLAGIFGWDIDFAIEIRSGDTFNVVFEEQYIDGEFVGYGDIVAAEFTNQGEHFSAILHEDGTYYTPEGRSMRKSFLRAPVNFRYVSSNFTKARFHPVQKRWKAHRGTDYVAAVGTPIMAAGDGKVIKAGYDKYNGHHVFIQHGEKYTTKYLHFKKRAVKVGDTVKQGQTVGYLGSSGTVSYTHL
;
A
#
# COMPACT_ATOMS: atom_id res chain seq x y z
N SER A 1 16.93 -11.98 -10.14
CA SER A 1 16.88 -11.22 -11.38
C SER A 1 15.87 -10.08 -11.23
N ASN A 2 16.24 -8.88 -11.65
CA ASN A 2 15.40 -7.68 -11.51
C ASN A 2 14.04 -7.84 -12.23
N GLN A 3 13.99 -8.54 -13.37
CA GLN A 3 12.75 -8.73 -14.12
C GLN A 3 11.69 -9.56 -13.36
N ILE A 4 12.09 -10.55 -12.58
CA ILE A 4 11.15 -11.31 -11.73
C ILE A 4 10.57 -10.40 -10.64
N MET A 5 11.39 -9.54 -10.05
CA MET A 5 10.92 -8.58 -9.04
C MET A 5 9.99 -7.52 -9.65
N ASN A 6 10.28 -7.07 -10.88
CA ASN A 6 9.42 -6.14 -11.61
C ASN A 6 8.08 -6.79 -11.93
N LEU A 7 8.06 -8.03 -12.42
CA LEU A 7 6.83 -8.78 -12.69
C LEU A 7 5.98 -8.97 -11.43
N ALA A 8 6.61 -9.35 -10.30
CA ALA A 8 5.93 -9.43 -9.02
C ALA A 8 5.40 -8.08 -8.55
N GLY A 9 6.08 -6.97 -8.88
CA GLY A 9 5.62 -5.61 -8.61
C GLY A 9 4.36 -5.24 -9.39
N ILE A 10 4.24 -5.67 -10.65
CA ILE A 10 3.09 -5.40 -11.52
C ILE A 10 1.83 -6.09 -10.98
N PHE A 11 1.90 -7.38 -10.68
CA PHE A 11 0.75 -8.19 -10.27
C PHE A 11 0.62 -8.35 -8.75
N GLY A 12 1.53 -7.81 -7.95
CA GLY A 12 1.56 -7.97 -6.48
C GLY A 12 0.34 -7.40 -5.74
N TRP A 13 -0.52 -6.67 -6.43
CA TRP A 13 -1.80 -6.23 -5.90
C TRP A 13 -2.93 -7.26 -6.08
N ASP A 14 -2.80 -8.14 -7.04
CA ASP A 14 -3.80 -9.15 -7.37
C ASP A 14 -3.35 -10.55 -6.94
N ILE A 15 -2.03 -10.81 -6.93
CA ILE A 15 -1.42 -12.11 -6.60
C ILE A 15 -0.42 -11.92 -5.45
N ASP A 16 -0.56 -12.69 -4.37
CA ASP A 16 0.47 -12.78 -3.33
C ASP A 16 1.54 -13.79 -3.75
N PHE A 17 2.62 -13.26 -4.35
CA PHE A 17 3.72 -14.07 -4.87
C PHE A 17 4.44 -14.92 -3.81
N ALA A 18 4.27 -14.62 -2.52
CA ALA A 18 4.87 -15.40 -1.45
C ALA A 18 4.07 -16.67 -1.12
N ILE A 19 2.76 -16.66 -1.32
CA ILE A 19 1.89 -17.74 -0.85
C ILE A 19 0.90 -18.29 -1.90
N GLU A 20 0.66 -17.59 -3.01
CA GLU A 20 -0.36 -17.98 -4.00
C GLU A 20 0.19 -18.67 -5.25
N ILE A 21 1.51 -18.59 -5.51
CA ILE A 21 2.14 -19.23 -6.66
C ILE A 21 2.10 -20.74 -6.53
N ARG A 22 1.73 -21.42 -7.61
CA ARG A 22 1.62 -22.89 -7.69
C ARG A 22 2.35 -23.44 -8.91
N SER A 23 2.67 -24.72 -8.83
CA SER A 23 3.14 -25.47 -10.01
C SER A 23 2.05 -25.49 -11.08
N GLY A 24 2.41 -25.12 -12.30
CA GLY A 24 1.50 -24.96 -13.42
C GLY A 24 1.07 -23.53 -13.72
N ASP A 25 1.39 -22.57 -12.84
CA ASP A 25 1.22 -21.16 -13.16
C ASP A 25 2.20 -20.75 -14.28
N THR A 26 1.78 -19.86 -15.15
CA THR A 26 2.56 -19.42 -16.32
C THR A 26 2.58 -17.91 -16.42
N PHE A 27 3.59 -17.38 -17.09
CA PHE A 27 3.66 -15.95 -17.40
C PHE A 27 4.31 -15.73 -18.78
N ASN A 28 3.93 -14.62 -19.42
CA ASN A 28 4.57 -14.05 -20.57
C ASN A 28 4.94 -12.61 -20.30
N VAL A 29 6.09 -12.16 -20.78
CA VAL A 29 6.52 -10.78 -20.64
C VAL A 29 7.10 -10.26 -21.94
N VAL A 30 6.82 -8.99 -22.25
CA VAL A 30 7.48 -8.19 -23.27
C VAL A 30 8.22 -7.09 -22.54
N PHE A 31 9.50 -6.97 -22.77
CA PHE A 31 10.37 -6.00 -22.11
C PHE A 31 11.32 -5.34 -23.11
N GLU A 32 11.82 -4.18 -22.73
CA GLU A 32 12.82 -3.46 -23.50
C GLU A 32 14.22 -4.05 -23.25
N GLU A 33 15.03 -4.08 -24.30
CA GLU A 33 16.47 -4.34 -24.19
C GLU A 33 17.23 -3.04 -24.46
N GLN A 34 18.22 -2.75 -23.64
CA GLN A 34 19.03 -1.55 -23.74
C GLN A 34 20.37 -1.86 -24.37
N TYR A 35 20.76 -1.06 -25.37
CA TYR A 35 22.02 -1.18 -26.08
C TYR A 35 22.75 0.16 -26.08
N ILE A 36 24.10 0.12 -25.94
CA ILE A 36 24.99 1.28 -26.13
C ILE A 36 26.01 0.86 -27.19
N ASP A 37 26.12 1.67 -28.24
CA ASP A 37 27.01 1.41 -29.39
C ASP A 37 26.87 -0.01 -29.99
N GLY A 38 25.65 -0.56 -29.96
CA GLY A 38 25.33 -1.90 -30.46
C GLY A 38 25.60 -3.04 -29.48
N GLU A 39 26.15 -2.76 -28.29
CA GLU A 39 26.35 -3.74 -27.24
C GLU A 39 25.20 -3.75 -26.24
N PHE A 40 24.74 -4.95 -25.89
CA PHE A 40 23.69 -5.12 -24.87
C PHE A 40 24.21 -4.71 -23.50
N VAL A 41 23.52 -3.77 -22.84
CA VAL A 41 23.90 -3.25 -21.52
C VAL A 41 22.90 -3.60 -20.42
N GLY A 42 21.69 -4.06 -20.76
CA GLY A 42 20.71 -4.46 -19.77
C GLY A 42 19.29 -4.53 -20.30
N TYR A 43 18.39 -4.84 -19.39
CA TYR A 43 16.94 -4.84 -19.63
C TYR A 43 16.33 -3.55 -19.13
N GLY A 44 15.42 -2.98 -19.91
CA GLY A 44 14.56 -1.85 -19.57
C GLY A 44 13.28 -2.30 -18.88
N ASP A 45 12.23 -1.52 -19.13
CA ASP A 45 10.91 -1.76 -18.52
C ASP A 45 10.20 -2.96 -19.15
N ILE A 46 9.32 -3.59 -18.37
CA ILE A 46 8.35 -4.55 -18.89
C ILE A 46 7.23 -3.71 -19.50
N VAL A 47 7.06 -3.78 -20.83
CA VAL A 47 6.04 -3.00 -21.55
C VAL A 47 4.68 -3.69 -21.59
N ALA A 48 4.66 -5.01 -21.49
CA ALA A 48 3.45 -5.80 -21.33
C ALA A 48 3.76 -7.10 -20.59
N ALA A 49 2.80 -7.57 -19.81
CA ALA A 49 2.92 -8.82 -19.08
C ALA A 49 1.57 -9.53 -18.97
N GLU A 50 1.61 -10.85 -18.96
CA GLU A 50 0.50 -11.72 -18.63
C GLU A 50 0.93 -12.68 -17.55
N PHE A 51 0.02 -13.02 -16.65
CA PHE A 51 0.22 -14.01 -15.62
C PHE A 51 -1.05 -14.86 -15.46
N THR A 52 -0.89 -16.17 -15.49
CA THR A 52 -1.97 -17.11 -15.17
C THR A 52 -1.65 -17.75 -13.83
N ASN A 53 -2.43 -17.43 -12.80
CA ASN A 53 -2.30 -17.97 -11.46
C ASN A 53 -3.51 -18.82 -11.12
N GLN A 54 -3.30 -20.09 -10.89
CA GLN A 54 -4.36 -21.06 -10.55
C GLN A 54 -5.56 -21.03 -11.49
N GLY A 55 -5.32 -20.77 -12.79
CA GLY A 55 -6.35 -20.69 -13.83
C GLY A 55 -6.98 -19.31 -14.00
N GLU A 56 -6.70 -18.35 -13.16
CA GLU A 56 -7.10 -16.95 -13.34
C GLU A 56 -6.04 -16.20 -14.16
N HIS A 57 -6.50 -15.45 -15.16
CA HIS A 57 -5.64 -14.75 -16.10
C HIS A 57 -5.60 -13.25 -15.83
N PHE A 58 -4.41 -12.70 -15.72
CA PHE A 58 -4.11 -11.29 -15.47
C PHE A 58 -3.27 -10.74 -16.61
N SER A 59 -3.59 -9.55 -17.11
CA SER A 59 -2.83 -8.86 -18.15
C SER A 59 -2.54 -7.43 -17.74
N ALA A 60 -1.36 -6.94 -18.06
CA ALA A 60 -0.89 -5.60 -17.73
C ALA A 60 -0.13 -4.99 -18.91
N ILE A 61 -0.43 -3.74 -19.24
CA ILE A 61 0.20 -2.97 -20.32
C ILE A 61 0.73 -1.67 -19.69
N LEU A 62 2.01 -1.37 -19.91
CA LEU A 62 2.63 -0.12 -19.47
C LEU A 62 2.13 1.04 -20.34
N HIS A 63 1.65 2.10 -19.71
CA HIS A 63 1.27 3.33 -20.36
C HIS A 63 2.36 4.40 -20.20
N GLU A 64 2.30 5.45 -21.03
CA GLU A 64 3.27 6.57 -21.03
C GLU A 64 3.42 7.29 -19.68
N ASP A 65 2.40 7.22 -18.82
CA ASP A 65 2.43 7.77 -17.45
C ASP A 65 3.22 6.91 -16.44
N GLY A 66 3.81 5.80 -16.90
CA GLY A 66 4.55 4.85 -16.05
C GLY A 66 3.66 3.93 -15.21
N THR A 67 2.35 3.90 -15.48
CA THR A 67 1.39 3.04 -14.77
C THR A 67 0.97 1.87 -15.67
N TYR A 68 0.81 0.69 -15.07
CA TYR A 68 0.25 -0.47 -15.77
C TYR A 68 -1.27 -0.45 -15.74
N TYR A 69 -1.88 -0.84 -16.84
CA TYR A 69 -3.33 -0.92 -17.03
C TYR A 69 -3.73 -2.29 -17.58
N THR A 70 -4.93 -2.74 -17.22
CA THR A 70 -5.54 -3.90 -17.87
C THR A 70 -5.90 -3.55 -19.34
N PRO A 71 -6.15 -4.55 -20.21
CA PRO A 71 -6.60 -4.28 -21.57
C PRO A 71 -7.87 -3.41 -21.67
N GLU A 72 -8.73 -3.43 -20.64
CA GLU A 72 -9.94 -2.61 -20.53
C GLU A 72 -9.65 -1.20 -19.99
N GLY A 73 -8.39 -0.82 -19.78
CA GLY A 73 -7.99 0.50 -19.31
C GLY A 73 -8.13 0.73 -17.79
N ARG A 74 -8.31 -0.32 -17.00
CA ARG A 74 -8.33 -0.21 -15.54
C ARG A 74 -6.89 -0.21 -15.01
N SER A 75 -6.53 0.77 -14.19
CA SER A 75 -5.22 0.81 -13.54
C SER A 75 -4.97 -0.42 -12.69
N MET A 76 -3.82 -1.06 -12.88
CA MET A 76 -3.34 -2.18 -12.05
C MET A 76 -2.93 -1.71 -10.65
N ARG A 77 -2.67 -0.42 -10.49
CA ARG A 77 -2.35 0.17 -9.18
C ARG A 77 -3.63 0.32 -8.37
N LYS A 78 -3.76 -0.45 -7.29
CA LYS A 78 -4.90 -0.30 -6.37
C LYS A 78 -4.91 1.09 -5.74
N SER A 79 -6.09 1.67 -5.60
CA SER A 79 -6.28 3.01 -5.02
C SER A 79 -5.72 3.14 -3.61
N PHE A 80 -5.65 2.02 -2.86
CA PHE A 80 -5.18 1.99 -1.48
C PHE A 80 -4.30 0.78 -1.19
N LEU A 81 -3.21 1.01 -0.45
CA LEU A 81 -2.43 -0.05 0.16
C LEU A 81 -3.29 -0.83 1.16
N ARG A 82 -3.22 -2.14 1.15
CA ARG A 82 -3.89 -3.01 2.13
C ARG A 82 -3.40 -2.75 3.56
N ALA A 83 -2.10 -2.50 3.71
CA ALA A 83 -1.48 -2.11 4.97
C ALA A 83 -0.47 -0.97 4.72
N PRO A 84 -0.65 0.21 5.33
CA PRO A 84 0.23 1.36 5.11
C PRO A 84 1.50 1.33 6.00
N VAL A 85 1.86 0.17 6.50
CA VAL A 85 3.01 -0.06 7.39
C VAL A 85 3.53 -1.49 7.23
N ASN A 86 4.84 -1.65 7.29
CA ASN A 86 5.43 -2.99 7.40
C ASN A 86 5.23 -3.49 8.85
N PHE A 87 4.27 -4.37 9.06
CA PHE A 87 3.80 -4.83 10.36
C PHE A 87 4.22 -6.28 10.66
N ARG A 88 4.28 -6.62 11.93
CA ARG A 88 4.51 -7.99 12.39
C ARG A 88 3.21 -8.80 12.44
N TYR A 89 2.15 -8.19 12.97
CA TYR A 89 0.81 -8.78 13.05
C TYR A 89 -0.26 -7.70 13.26
N VAL A 90 -1.50 -8.07 13.01
CA VAL A 90 -2.67 -7.24 13.32
C VAL A 90 -3.15 -7.58 14.72
N SER A 91 -3.09 -6.62 15.66
CA SER A 91 -3.54 -6.83 17.04
C SER A 91 -5.05 -6.66 17.21
N SER A 92 -5.69 -5.88 16.33
CA SER A 92 -7.14 -5.68 16.36
C SER A 92 -7.68 -5.30 14.99
N ASN A 93 -8.65 -6.03 14.52
CA ASN A 93 -9.35 -5.74 13.28
C ASN A 93 -10.46 -4.68 13.47
N PHE A 94 -10.92 -4.12 12.34
CA PHE A 94 -12.14 -3.32 12.30
C PHE A 94 -13.32 -4.15 12.79
N THR A 95 -14.13 -3.58 13.69
CA THR A 95 -15.38 -4.22 14.16
C THR A 95 -16.43 -3.17 14.51
N LYS A 96 -17.67 -3.47 14.20
CA LYS A 96 -18.82 -2.61 14.57
C LYS A 96 -19.08 -2.60 16.08
N ALA A 97 -18.70 -3.67 16.80
CA ALA A 97 -18.85 -3.77 18.25
C ALA A 97 -17.82 -4.75 18.83
N ARG A 98 -17.05 -4.30 19.82
CA ARG A 98 -16.21 -5.15 20.67
C ARG A 98 -16.32 -4.69 22.13
N PHE A 99 -16.14 -5.62 23.06
CA PHE A 99 -16.05 -5.25 24.47
C PHE A 99 -14.69 -4.55 24.71
N HIS A 100 -14.75 -3.29 25.18
CA HIS A 100 -13.54 -2.50 25.44
C HIS A 100 -13.02 -2.83 26.85
N PRO A 101 -11.82 -3.43 27.01
CA PRO A 101 -11.38 -4.01 28.29
C PRO A 101 -11.22 -2.95 29.38
N VAL A 102 -10.76 -1.73 29.03
CA VAL A 102 -10.54 -0.64 29.98
C VAL A 102 -11.86 0.09 30.32
N GLN A 103 -12.69 0.35 29.30
CA GLN A 103 -13.96 1.08 29.49
C GLN A 103 -15.12 0.17 29.91
N LYS A 104 -14.93 -1.16 29.93
CA LYS A 104 -15.91 -2.19 30.29
C LYS A 104 -17.27 -2.00 29.61
N ARG A 105 -17.27 -1.59 28.35
CA ARG A 105 -18.48 -1.39 27.53
C ARG A 105 -18.25 -1.82 26.08
N TRP A 106 -19.32 -2.16 25.41
CA TRP A 106 -19.30 -2.41 23.96
C TRP A 106 -19.03 -1.14 23.19
N LYS A 107 -18.06 -1.17 22.27
CA LYS A 107 -17.66 -0.03 21.45
C LYS A 107 -17.19 -0.49 20.08
N ALA A 108 -17.50 0.29 19.05
CA ALA A 108 -16.94 0.08 17.74
C ALA A 108 -15.42 0.32 17.74
N HIS A 109 -14.69 -0.52 17.04
CA HIS A 109 -13.31 -0.26 16.65
C HIS A 109 -13.28 0.10 15.17
N ARG A 110 -13.20 1.38 14.86
CA ARG A 110 -13.31 1.92 13.51
C ARG A 110 -11.96 2.00 12.79
N GLY A 111 -11.10 1.02 13.00
CA GLY A 111 -9.79 0.94 12.38
C GLY A 111 -9.19 -0.45 12.51
N THR A 112 -8.05 -0.67 11.89
CA THR A 112 -7.21 -1.85 12.06
C THR A 112 -5.95 -1.44 12.80
N ASP A 113 -5.61 -2.16 13.85
CA ASP A 113 -4.44 -1.89 14.67
C ASP A 113 -3.29 -2.81 14.22
N TYR A 114 -2.26 -2.24 13.64
CA TYR A 114 -1.06 -2.92 13.20
C TYR A 114 0.06 -2.77 14.23
N VAL A 115 0.77 -3.84 14.52
CA VAL A 115 1.92 -3.87 15.43
C VAL A 115 3.21 -3.96 14.64
N ALA A 116 4.12 -3.03 14.93
CA ALA A 116 5.46 -3.00 14.33
C ALA A 116 6.48 -2.42 15.34
N ALA A 117 7.75 -2.41 14.95
CA ALA A 117 8.80 -1.79 15.77
C ALA A 117 8.58 -0.27 15.89
N VAL A 118 8.89 0.30 17.06
CA VAL A 118 8.86 1.76 17.26
C VAL A 118 9.78 2.43 16.24
N GLY A 119 9.28 3.48 15.58
CA GLY A 119 10.02 4.18 14.53
C GLY A 119 9.85 3.60 13.13
N THR A 120 9.09 2.50 12.95
CA THR A 120 8.74 1.98 11.62
C THR A 120 8.05 3.08 10.81
N PRO A 121 8.46 3.31 9.54
CA PRO A 121 7.79 4.26 8.65
C PRO A 121 6.34 3.85 8.42
N ILE A 122 5.44 4.84 8.46
CA ILE A 122 4.03 4.70 8.12
C ILE A 122 3.82 5.45 6.81
N MET A 123 3.20 4.78 5.85
CA MET A 123 3.04 5.25 4.47
C MET A 123 1.63 5.77 4.21
N ALA A 124 1.49 6.70 3.27
CA ALA A 124 0.20 7.05 2.70
C ALA A 124 -0.39 5.84 1.99
N ALA A 125 -1.59 5.43 2.36
CA ALA A 125 -2.26 4.28 1.74
C ALA A 125 -2.63 4.54 0.28
N GLY A 126 -2.81 5.79 -0.12
CA GLY A 126 -3.14 6.23 -1.47
C GLY A 126 -2.65 7.64 -1.73
N ASP A 127 -2.71 8.07 -2.99
CA ASP A 127 -2.47 9.46 -3.36
C ASP A 127 -3.51 10.38 -2.73
N GLY A 128 -3.12 11.54 -2.22
CA GLY A 128 -4.08 12.44 -1.59
C GLY A 128 -3.48 13.72 -1.02
N LYS A 129 -4.32 14.48 -0.32
CA LYS A 129 -3.94 15.73 0.34
C LYS A 129 -4.10 15.61 1.85
N VAL A 130 -3.10 16.04 2.59
CA VAL A 130 -3.14 16.06 4.06
C VAL A 130 -4.12 17.15 4.50
N ILE A 131 -5.23 16.75 5.11
CA ILE A 131 -6.28 17.65 5.61
C ILE A 131 -6.18 17.90 7.11
N LYS A 132 -5.50 17.01 7.84
CA LYS A 132 -5.23 17.17 9.27
C LYS A 132 -3.88 16.57 9.63
N ALA A 133 -3.09 17.29 10.40
CA ALA A 133 -1.84 16.81 10.98
C ALA A 133 -1.67 17.50 12.33
N GLY A 134 -1.81 16.76 13.43
CA GLY A 134 -1.89 17.36 14.78
C GLY A 134 -1.53 16.38 15.88
N TYR A 135 -1.78 16.81 17.10
CA TYR A 135 -1.72 16.00 18.31
C TYR A 135 -2.97 16.25 19.15
N ASP A 136 -3.54 15.17 19.65
CA ASP A 136 -4.54 15.25 20.72
C ASP A 136 -4.39 14.07 21.70
N LYS A 137 -5.02 14.17 22.86
CA LYS A 137 -4.90 13.20 23.96
C LYS A 137 -5.34 11.78 23.57
N TYR A 138 -6.27 11.64 22.64
CA TYR A 138 -6.87 10.35 22.27
C TYR A 138 -6.17 9.67 21.09
N ASN A 139 -5.77 10.46 20.10
CA ASN A 139 -5.17 9.97 18.86
C ASN A 139 -3.64 10.04 18.88
N GLY A 140 -3.05 10.71 19.86
CA GLY A 140 -1.62 11.04 19.83
C GLY A 140 -1.29 11.95 18.65
N HIS A 141 -0.08 11.89 18.14
CA HIS A 141 0.23 12.50 16.85
C HIS A 141 -0.48 11.73 15.76
N HIS A 142 -1.16 12.45 14.87
CA HIS A 142 -2.00 11.86 13.82
C HIS A 142 -1.92 12.64 12.52
N VAL A 143 -2.26 11.93 11.42
CA VAL A 143 -2.39 12.48 10.07
C VAL A 143 -3.66 11.96 9.44
N PHE A 144 -4.43 12.82 8.78
CA PHE A 144 -5.60 12.47 7.98
C PHE A 144 -5.35 12.93 6.55
N ILE A 145 -5.60 12.03 5.59
CA ILE A 145 -5.37 12.26 4.16
C ILE A 145 -6.69 12.09 3.43
N GLN A 146 -7.07 13.10 2.67
CA GLN A 146 -8.21 13.07 1.75
C GLN A 146 -7.77 12.53 0.40
N HIS A 147 -8.50 11.54 -0.11
CA HIS A 147 -8.28 10.88 -1.39
C HIS A 147 -9.46 11.15 -2.32
N GLY A 148 -9.27 12.06 -3.26
CA GLY A 148 -10.37 12.56 -4.08
C GLY A 148 -11.51 13.12 -3.23
N GLU A 149 -12.76 12.92 -3.67
CA GLU A 149 -13.93 13.49 -3.00
C GLU A 149 -14.55 12.56 -1.94
N LYS A 150 -14.27 11.24 -2.01
CA LYS A 150 -15.05 10.23 -1.28
C LYS A 150 -14.36 9.63 -0.06
N TYR A 151 -13.04 9.54 -0.05
CA TYR A 151 -12.33 8.73 0.96
C TYR A 151 -11.37 9.56 1.79
N THR A 152 -11.32 9.25 3.09
CA THR A 152 -10.31 9.79 4.01
C THR A 152 -9.64 8.65 4.76
N THR A 153 -8.31 8.60 4.74
CA THR A 153 -7.54 7.71 5.60
C THR A 153 -7.03 8.45 6.83
N LYS A 154 -7.04 7.75 7.97
CA LYS A 154 -6.60 8.29 9.26
C LYS A 154 -5.51 7.40 9.83
N TYR A 155 -4.43 8.03 10.28
CA TYR A 155 -3.26 7.38 10.85
C TYR A 155 -3.02 7.97 12.23
N LEU A 156 -3.00 7.15 13.26
CA LEU A 156 -2.97 7.56 14.66
C LEU A 156 -1.73 7.01 15.36
N HIS A 157 -1.41 7.59 16.53
CA HIS A 157 -0.38 7.13 17.44
C HIS A 157 1.05 7.19 16.89
N PHE A 158 1.34 8.21 16.08
CA PHE A 158 2.71 8.47 15.61
C PHE A 158 3.64 8.93 16.74
N LYS A 159 4.91 8.58 16.64
CA LYS A 159 6.00 9.23 17.39
C LYS A 159 6.32 10.60 16.80
N LYS A 160 6.34 10.69 15.47
CA LYS A 160 6.67 11.89 14.71
C LYS A 160 5.94 11.88 13.38
N ARG A 161 5.41 13.00 12.96
CA ARG A 161 4.84 13.23 11.63
C ARG A 161 5.96 13.64 10.66
N ALA A 162 5.86 13.20 9.41
CA ALA A 162 6.76 13.59 8.32
C ALA A 162 6.11 14.58 7.36
N VAL A 163 4.82 14.91 7.56
CA VAL A 163 4.01 15.78 6.70
C VAL A 163 3.22 16.78 7.53
N LYS A 164 2.76 17.86 6.87
CA LYS A 164 1.91 18.92 7.43
C LYS A 164 0.63 19.08 6.64
N VAL A 165 -0.34 19.80 7.20
CA VAL A 165 -1.60 20.14 6.53
C VAL A 165 -1.32 20.89 5.23
N GLY A 166 -2.00 20.50 4.16
CA GLY A 166 -1.86 21.05 2.83
C GLY A 166 -0.89 20.30 1.91
N ASP A 167 -0.01 19.45 2.45
CA ASP A 167 0.91 18.65 1.64
C ASP A 167 0.14 17.67 0.76
N THR A 168 0.58 17.52 -0.49
CA THR A 168 0.16 16.45 -1.38
C THR A 168 1.11 15.26 -1.18
N VAL A 169 0.55 14.07 -1.05
CA VAL A 169 1.30 12.83 -0.85
C VAL A 169 0.97 11.81 -1.91
N LYS A 170 1.95 10.96 -2.21
CA LYS A 170 1.79 9.81 -3.10
C LYS A 170 1.61 8.54 -2.30
N GLN A 171 0.92 7.54 -2.87
CA GLN A 171 0.83 6.20 -2.29
C GLN A 171 2.23 5.65 -1.99
N GLY A 172 2.42 5.08 -0.80
CA GLY A 172 3.72 4.59 -0.35
C GLY A 172 4.66 5.66 0.23
N GLN A 173 4.34 6.95 0.09
CA GLN A 173 5.15 8.02 0.70
C GLN A 173 5.05 7.97 2.22
N THR A 174 6.20 8.08 2.92
CA THR A 174 6.23 8.14 4.38
C THR A 174 5.54 9.39 4.91
N VAL A 175 4.53 9.22 5.76
CA VAL A 175 3.75 10.31 6.38
C VAL A 175 4.05 10.48 7.87
N GLY A 176 4.75 9.52 8.46
CA GLY A 176 5.18 9.56 9.85
C GLY A 176 5.86 8.28 10.30
N TYR A 177 6.11 8.18 11.60
CA TYR A 177 6.82 7.06 12.20
C TYR A 177 6.06 6.56 13.42
N LEU A 178 6.01 5.24 13.59
CA LEU A 178 5.29 4.57 14.66
C LEU A 178 5.76 4.99 16.04
N GLY A 179 4.82 5.25 16.94
CA GLY A 179 5.06 5.70 18.30
C GLY A 179 5.38 4.58 19.29
N SER A 180 5.52 4.97 20.54
CA SER A 180 5.96 4.11 21.67
C SER A 180 4.96 2.98 22.02
N SER A 181 3.70 3.09 21.61
CA SER A 181 2.73 2.00 21.80
C SER A 181 3.04 0.76 20.95
N GLY A 182 3.94 0.87 19.94
CA GLY A 182 4.22 -0.20 18.99
C GLY A 182 3.01 -0.56 18.12
N THR A 183 1.95 0.23 18.18
CA THR A 183 0.70 0.01 17.46
C THR A 183 0.29 1.28 16.72
N VAL A 184 -0.08 1.16 15.45
CA VAL A 184 -0.70 2.22 14.66
C VAL A 184 -2.12 1.80 14.30
N SER A 185 -3.08 2.69 14.55
CA SER A 185 -4.45 2.51 14.10
C SER A 185 -4.61 3.18 12.73
N TYR A 186 -5.08 2.40 11.77
CA TYR A 186 -5.39 2.86 10.42
C TYR A 186 -6.87 2.61 10.09
N THR A 187 -7.53 3.60 9.53
CA THR A 187 -8.91 3.48 9.06
C THR A 187 -9.11 4.26 7.76
N HIS A 188 -10.02 3.79 6.93
CA HIS A 188 -10.58 4.50 5.79
C HIS A 188 -12.09 4.70 6.00
N LEU A 189 -12.59 5.87 5.64
CA LEU A 189 -13.98 6.28 5.74
C LEU A 189 -14.45 6.83 4.39
#